data_98b55c9aae616dce4df81625500d83fd
#
_entry.id   98b55c9aae616dce4df81625500d83fd
#
_cell.length_a   1.000
_cell.length_b   1.000
_cell.length_c   1.000
_cell.angle_alpha   90.00
_cell.angle_beta   90.00
_cell.angle_gamma   90.00
#
_symmetry.space_group_name_H-M   'P 1'
#
loop_
_entity.id
_entity.type
_entity.pdbx_description
1 polymer ?
#
loop_
_entity_poly.entity_id
_entity_poly.type
_entity_poly.pdbx_seq_one_letter_code
_entity_poly.pdbx_strand_id
1 'polypeptide(L)'
;DLIVRCQGDTQVDGHHSVEDIGICLGRAFAEALGDKRGITRYGQFLLPMDETLVLVACDLSGRDYLGWSVDLPAQRVGDFDTELGKEFFLAFVRACPMSLHIRQMAGENTHHIL
;
A
#
# COMPACT_ATOMS: atom_id res chain seq x y z
N ASP A 1 -5.39 -18.04 0.73
CA ASP A 1 -6.15 -17.17 1.65
C ASP A 1 -5.20 -16.19 2.34
N LEU A 2 -5.63 -14.95 2.57
CA LEU A 2 -4.89 -13.96 3.33
C LEU A 2 -5.54 -13.81 4.71
N ILE A 3 -4.74 -13.98 5.77
CA ILE A 3 -5.18 -13.75 7.16
C ILE A 3 -4.21 -12.76 7.78
N VAL A 4 -4.72 -11.62 8.24
CA VAL A 4 -3.95 -10.61 8.97
C VAL A 4 -4.45 -10.56 10.41
N ARG A 5 -3.54 -10.72 11.37
CA ARG A 5 -3.80 -10.52 12.80
C ARG A 5 -2.73 -9.60 13.36
N CYS A 6 -3.15 -8.48 13.92
CA CYS A 6 -2.26 -7.51 14.55
C CYS A 6 -2.76 -7.18 15.95
N GLN A 7 -1.83 -7.13 16.89
CA GLN A 7 -2.04 -6.58 18.22
C GLN A 7 -0.92 -5.59 18.49
N GLY A 8 -1.24 -4.32 18.53
CA GLY A 8 -0.26 -3.24 18.65
C GLY A 8 -0.58 -2.27 19.78
N ASP A 9 0.28 -1.29 19.95
CA ASP A 9 0.24 -0.22 20.95
C ASP A 9 -0.64 0.95 20.49
N THR A 10 -1.84 0.67 20.00
CA THR A 10 -2.79 1.64 19.43
C THR A 10 -3.21 2.75 20.40
N GLN A 11 -2.91 2.61 21.71
CA GLN A 11 -3.06 3.66 22.70
C GLN A 11 -2.06 4.82 22.51
N VAL A 12 -0.97 4.62 21.77
CA VAL A 12 -0.02 5.67 21.37
C VAL A 12 -0.49 6.29 20.06
N ASP A 13 -0.45 5.50 18.99
CA ASP A 13 -1.00 5.78 17.66
C ASP A 13 -1.05 4.49 16.82
N GLY A 14 -1.43 4.61 15.53
CA GLY A 14 -1.47 3.48 14.61
C GLY A 14 -0.17 3.22 13.84
N HIS A 15 0.86 4.05 14.00
CA HIS A 15 2.05 4.07 13.13
C HIS A 15 2.79 2.73 13.14
N HIS A 16 3.20 2.25 14.33
CA HIS A 16 3.91 0.98 14.46
C HIS A 16 3.10 -0.19 13.89
N SER A 17 1.81 -0.25 14.20
CA SER A 17 0.93 -1.33 13.74
C SER A 17 0.81 -1.36 12.22
N VAL A 18 0.63 -0.20 11.59
CA VAL A 18 0.48 -0.08 10.12
C VAL A 18 1.79 -0.42 9.41
N GLU A 19 2.92 0.07 9.91
CA GLU A 19 4.24 -0.24 9.37
C GLU A 19 4.56 -1.73 9.49
N ASP A 20 4.35 -2.33 10.66
CA ASP A 20 4.60 -3.75 10.91
C ASP A 20 3.72 -4.66 10.04
N ILE A 21 2.45 -4.29 9.83
CA ILE A 21 1.58 -5.01 8.88
C ILE A 21 2.15 -4.92 7.47
N GLY A 22 2.59 -3.74 7.04
CA GLY A 22 3.23 -3.54 5.73
C GLY A 22 4.47 -4.42 5.55
N ILE A 23 5.34 -4.45 6.56
CA ILE A 23 6.57 -5.28 6.56
C ILE A 23 6.20 -6.77 6.49
N CYS A 24 5.30 -7.24 7.36
CA CYS A 24 4.92 -8.65 7.44
C CYS A 24 4.25 -9.12 6.14
N LEU A 25 3.33 -8.34 5.59
CA LEU A 25 2.69 -8.64 4.32
C LEU A 25 3.70 -8.64 3.16
N GLY A 26 4.60 -7.66 3.13
CA GLY A 26 5.65 -7.59 2.12
C GLY A 26 6.56 -8.82 2.16
N ARG A 27 7.00 -9.25 3.34
CA ARG A 27 7.80 -10.47 3.51
C ARG A 27 7.06 -11.72 3.06
N ALA A 28 5.80 -11.88 3.49
CA ALA A 28 4.99 -13.02 3.09
C ALA A 28 4.78 -13.07 1.57
N PHE A 29 4.58 -11.91 0.94
CA PHE A 29 4.45 -11.80 -0.50
C PHE A 29 5.77 -12.12 -1.23
N ALA A 30 6.90 -11.62 -0.73
CA ALA A 30 8.23 -11.93 -1.27
C ALA A 30 8.54 -13.44 -1.19
N GLU A 31 8.20 -14.08 -0.06
CA GLU A 31 8.33 -15.53 0.11
C GLU A 31 7.47 -16.30 -0.88
N ALA A 32 6.22 -15.87 -1.08
CA ALA A 32 5.31 -16.49 -2.03
C ALA A 32 5.77 -16.36 -3.49
N LEU A 33 6.44 -15.27 -3.85
CA LEU A 33 7.03 -15.06 -5.19
C LEU A 33 8.25 -15.95 -5.45
N GLY A 34 8.95 -16.37 -4.40
CA GLY A 34 10.14 -17.21 -4.51
C GLY A 34 11.20 -16.60 -5.45
N ASP A 35 11.69 -17.41 -6.38
CA ASP A 35 12.71 -17.00 -7.36
C ASP A 35 12.14 -16.20 -8.56
N LYS A 36 10.85 -15.87 -8.52
CA LYS A 36 10.11 -15.11 -9.54
C LYS A 36 10.05 -15.76 -10.93
N ARG A 37 10.40 -17.05 -11.07
CA ARG A 37 10.26 -17.75 -12.34
C ARG A 37 8.81 -18.10 -12.61
N GLY A 38 8.35 -17.82 -13.82
CA GLY A 38 6.99 -18.17 -14.27
C GLY A 38 5.88 -17.26 -13.74
N ILE A 39 6.21 -16.18 -13.03
CA ILE A 39 5.22 -15.21 -12.54
C ILE A 39 4.82 -14.21 -13.64
N THR A 40 3.64 -13.61 -13.49
CA THR A 40 3.28 -12.38 -14.20
C THR A 40 3.97 -11.21 -13.50
N ARG A 41 5.02 -10.66 -14.13
CA ARG A 41 5.88 -9.63 -13.53
C ARG A 41 5.18 -8.30 -13.32
N TYR A 42 4.32 -7.89 -14.25
CA TYR A 42 3.64 -6.60 -14.24
C TYR A 42 2.17 -6.76 -13.89
N GLY A 43 1.67 -5.86 -13.08
CA GLY A 43 0.26 -5.76 -12.75
C GLY A 43 -0.20 -4.33 -12.68
N GLN A 44 -1.46 -4.10 -13.03
CA GLN A 44 -2.09 -2.79 -12.88
C GLN A 44 -3.58 -2.94 -12.63
N PHE A 45 -4.14 -1.94 -11.96
CA PHE A 45 -5.57 -1.78 -11.82
C PHE A 45 -5.94 -0.30 -11.79
N LEU A 46 -7.00 0.04 -12.48
CA LEU A 46 -7.61 1.38 -12.44
C LEU A 46 -8.97 1.22 -11.77
N LEU A 47 -9.09 1.78 -10.56
CA LEU A 47 -10.25 1.62 -9.70
C LEU A 47 -11.05 2.92 -9.62
N PRO A 48 -12.29 2.96 -10.09
CA PRO A 48 -13.21 4.07 -9.83
C PRO A 48 -14.02 3.84 -8.55
N MET A 49 -14.24 4.90 -7.79
CA MET A 49 -15.20 4.96 -6.70
C MET A 49 -15.85 6.37 -6.72
N ASP A 50 -17.07 6.47 -7.19
CA ASP A 50 -17.81 7.72 -7.40
C ASP A 50 -16.95 8.76 -8.19
N GLU A 51 -16.59 9.88 -7.56
CA GLU A 51 -15.76 10.94 -8.16
C GLU A 51 -14.27 10.60 -8.19
N THR A 52 -13.87 9.55 -7.48
CA THR A 52 -12.47 9.17 -7.32
C THR A 52 -12.04 8.14 -8.36
N LEU A 53 -10.85 8.30 -8.87
CA LEU A 53 -10.21 7.36 -9.80
C LEU A 53 -8.74 7.21 -9.42
N VAL A 54 -8.33 5.99 -9.06
CA VAL A 54 -6.95 5.68 -8.66
C VAL A 54 -6.36 4.60 -9.55
N LEU A 55 -5.15 4.86 -10.06
CA LEU A 55 -4.32 3.88 -10.77
C LEU A 55 -3.29 3.30 -9.80
N VAL A 56 -3.22 1.96 -9.77
CA VAL A 56 -2.12 1.24 -9.14
C VAL A 56 -1.42 0.41 -10.21
N ALA A 57 -0.09 0.51 -10.28
CA ALA A 57 0.73 -0.28 -11.20
C ALA A 57 1.98 -0.77 -10.50
N CYS A 58 2.36 -2.03 -10.75
CA CYS A 58 3.55 -2.62 -10.14
C CYS A 58 4.42 -3.37 -11.15
N ASP A 59 5.72 -3.38 -10.85
CA ASP A 59 6.75 -4.22 -11.47
C ASP A 59 7.47 -5.01 -10.37
N LEU A 60 7.35 -6.32 -10.39
CA LEU A 60 8.00 -7.23 -9.43
C LEU A 60 9.50 -7.39 -9.72
N SER A 61 10.18 -6.26 -9.94
CA SER A 61 11.54 -6.13 -10.45
C SER A 61 12.64 -6.58 -9.48
N GLY A 62 12.36 -6.64 -8.19
CA GLY A 62 13.39 -6.83 -7.15
C GLY A 62 14.11 -5.54 -6.73
N ARG A 63 13.65 -4.38 -7.17
CA ARG A 63 14.11 -3.04 -6.77
C ARG A 63 12.97 -2.31 -6.09
N ASP A 64 13.19 -1.82 -4.89
CA ASP A 64 12.18 -1.08 -4.12
C ASP A 64 12.04 0.35 -4.63
N TYR A 65 10.83 0.70 -4.99
CA TYR A 65 10.46 2.05 -5.37
C TYR A 65 8.97 2.27 -5.14
N LEU A 66 8.62 3.35 -4.44
CA LEU A 66 7.25 3.80 -4.29
C LEU A 66 7.06 5.14 -5.01
N GLY A 67 6.34 5.13 -6.11
CA GLY A 67 5.82 6.32 -6.78
C GLY A 67 4.47 6.70 -6.16
N TRP A 68 4.49 7.64 -5.22
CA TRP A 68 3.28 8.11 -4.54
C TRP A 68 2.85 9.46 -5.10
N SER A 69 1.74 9.47 -5.83
CA SER A 69 1.11 10.67 -6.39
C SER A 69 -0.36 10.72 -5.99
N VAL A 70 -0.57 10.82 -4.68
CA VAL A 70 -1.90 10.85 -4.05
C VAL A 70 -1.95 12.05 -3.14
N ASP A 71 -3.00 12.84 -3.28
CA ASP A 71 -3.32 13.98 -2.41
C ASP A 71 -4.48 13.56 -1.47
N LEU A 72 -4.21 13.60 -0.18
CA LEU A 72 -5.17 13.25 0.87
C LEU A 72 -5.53 14.53 1.63
N PRO A 73 -6.60 15.23 1.23
CA PRO A 73 -6.92 16.55 1.78
C PRO A 73 -7.27 16.53 3.27
N ALA A 74 -7.83 15.43 3.78
CA ALA A 74 -8.10 15.28 5.20
C ALA A 74 -6.93 14.58 5.91
N GLN A 75 -6.52 15.08 7.07
CA GLN A 75 -5.48 14.45 7.89
C GLN A 75 -5.94 13.13 8.53
N ARG A 76 -7.24 12.95 8.69
CA ARG A 76 -7.84 11.76 9.32
C ARG A 76 -9.13 11.36 8.62
N VAL A 77 -9.37 10.05 8.59
CA VAL A 77 -10.67 9.45 8.24
C VAL A 77 -11.06 8.52 9.39
N GLY A 78 -12.07 8.94 10.18
CA GLY A 78 -12.36 8.31 11.46
C GLY A 78 -11.14 8.41 12.40
N ASP A 79 -10.69 7.28 12.92
CA ASP A 79 -9.51 7.19 13.79
C ASP A 79 -8.20 6.89 13.03
N PHE A 80 -8.24 6.86 11.70
CA PHE A 80 -7.08 6.56 10.86
C PHE A 80 -6.40 7.84 10.36
N ASP A 81 -5.13 8.01 10.70
CA ASP A 81 -4.30 9.09 10.18
C ASP A 81 -3.91 8.78 8.73
N THR A 82 -4.25 9.66 7.81
CA THR A 82 -4.15 9.38 6.36
C THR A 82 -2.72 9.25 5.85
N GLU A 83 -1.74 9.85 6.54
CA GLU A 83 -0.31 9.67 6.24
C GLU A 83 0.14 8.22 6.34
N LEU A 84 -0.52 7.42 7.22
CA LEU A 84 -0.20 6.01 7.42
C LEU A 84 -0.43 5.16 6.16
N GLY A 85 -1.28 5.60 5.24
CA GLY A 85 -1.45 4.95 3.95
C GLY A 85 -0.14 4.88 3.16
N LYS A 86 0.60 5.99 3.10
CA LYS A 86 1.90 6.03 2.43
C LYS A 86 2.95 5.20 3.18
N GLU A 87 2.98 5.26 4.51
CA GLU A 87 3.91 4.49 5.34
C GLU A 87 3.72 2.98 5.17
N PHE A 88 2.46 2.52 5.12
CA PHE A 88 2.14 1.13 4.80
C PHE A 88 2.78 0.67 3.49
N PHE A 89 2.58 1.42 2.40
CA PHE A 89 3.12 1.03 1.09
C PHE A 89 4.64 1.16 1.03
N LEU A 90 5.26 2.10 1.73
CA LEU A 90 6.71 2.20 1.88
C LEU A 90 7.27 0.96 2.57
N ALA A 91 6.69 0.56 3.70
CA ALA A 91 7.07 -0.65 4.43
C ALA A 91 6.93 -1.90 3.56
N PHE A 92 5.81 -2.00 2.84
CA PHE A 92 5.52 -3.13 1.96
C PHE A 92 6.54 -3.26 0.82
N VAL A 93 6.83 -2.18 0.06
CA VAL A 93 7.77 -2.26 -1.08
C VAL A 93 9.21 -2.50 -0.64
N ARG A 94 9.61 -2.03 0.55
CA ARG A 94 10.93 -2.33 1.13
C ARG A 94 11.05 -3.80 1.53
N ALA A 95 9.99 -4.37 2.08
CA ALA A 95 9.96 -5.77 2.50
C ALA A 95 9.79 -6.75 1.32
N CYS A 96 9.11 -6.34 0.25
CA CYS A 96 9.02 -7.06 -1.01
C CYS A 96 9.48 -6.15 -2.15
N PRO A 97 10.79 -6.13 -2.49
CA PRO A 97 11.32 -5.20 -3.48
C PRO A 97 10.60 -5.27 -4.82
N MET A 98 9.86 -4.19 -5.13
CA MET A 98 9.13 -3.97 -6.36
C MET A 98 9.05 -2.46 -6.66
N SER A 99 8.81 -2.10 -7.89
CA SER A 99 8.37 -0.73 -8.22
C SER A 99 6.86 -0.69 -8.14
N LEU A 100 6.33 0.12 -7.24
CA LEU A 100 4.90 0.34 -7.05
C LEU A 100 4.57 1.79 -7.30
N HIS A 101 3.63 2.04 -8.20
CA HIS A 101 3.09 3.37 -8.45
C HIS A 101 1.63 3.41 -8.04
N ILE A 102 1.28 4.41 -7.22
CA ILE A 102 -0.09 4.72 -6.84
C ILE A 102 -0.35 6.17 -7.25
N ARG A 103 -1.30 6.36 -8.13
CA ARG A 103 -1.61 7.66 -8.71
C ARG A 103 -3.09 7.96 -8.66
N GLN A 104 -3.44 9.01 -7.95
CA GLN A 104 -4.76 9.60 -8.02
C GLN A 104 -4.92 10.34 -9.36
N MET A 105 -5.93 9.95 -10.12
CA MET A 105 -6.26 10.54 -11.41
C MET A 105 -7.37 11.59 -11.26
N ALA A 106 -8.29 11.36 -10.30
CA ALA A 106 -9.38 12.25 -9.92
C ALA A 106 -9.82 11.92 -8.48
N GLY A 107 -10.59 12.81 -7.86
CA GLY A 107 -11.20 12.60 -6.55
C GLY A 107 -10.84 13.67 -5.53
N GLU A 108 -11.76 13.88 -4.58
CA GLU A 108 -11.60 14.86 -3.50
C GLU A 108 -11.94 14.25 -2.14
N ASN A 109 -12.71 13.14 -2.11
CA ASN A 109 -13.08 12.48 -0.87
C ASN A 109 -11.94 11.57 -0.41
N THR A 110 -11.28 11.92 0.69
CA THR A 110 -10.14 11.17 1.26
C THR A 110 -10.46 9.71 1.54
N HIS A 111 -11.71 9.39 1.98
CA HIS A 111 -12.12 8.01 2.22
C HIS A 111 -12.20 7.18 0.93
N HIS A 112 -12.62 7.81 -0.18
CA HIS A 112 -12.69 7.13 -1.47
C HIS A 112 -11.30 6.96 -2.10
N ILE A 113 -10.35 7.86 -1.77
CA ILE A 113 -8.98 7.84 -2.29
C ILE A 113 -8.14 6.75 -1.61
N LEU A 114 -8.32 6.53 -0.28
CA LEU A 114 -7.63 5.50 0.50
C LEU A 114 -8.19 4.10 0.26
#